data_c11baf872fab3b77582383ff4f6800ce
#
_entry.id   c11baf872fab3b77582383ff4f6800ce
#
_cell.length_a   1.000
_cell.length_b   1.000
_cell.length_c   1.000
_cell.angle_alpha   90.00
_cell.angle_beta   90.00
_cell.angle_gamma   90.00
#
_symmetry.space_group_name_H-M   'P 1'
#
loop_
_entity.id
_entity.type
_entity.pdbx_description
1 polymer ?
#
loop_
_entity_poly.entity_id
_entity_poly.type
_entity_poly.pdbx_seq_one_letter_code
_entity_poly.pdbx_strand_id
1 'polypeptide(L)'
;MRSDAVKTGTQQAPHRSLFNALGMTKEEMERPLVGIVCSYNEIVPGHMNLDKIAQAVKLGVAMAGGTPVMFPAIAVCDGIAMGHVGMKYSLVTRDLIADSTEAMALAHQFDALVMIPNCDKNVPGLLMAAARINVPTVFVSGGPMRLVT
;
A
#
# COMPACT_ATOMS: atom_id res chain seq x y z
N MET A 1 -5.01 -11.12 -16.44
CA MET A 1 -4.75 -10.31 -15.21
C MET A 1 -4.97 -8.83 -15.52
N ARG A 2 -5.36 -8.00 -14.54
CA ARG A 2 -5.44 -6.53 -14.77
C ARG A 2 -4.09 -5.96 -15.18
N SER A 3 -3.03 -6.43 -14.53
CA SER A 3 -1.64 -6.01 -14.80
C SER A 3 -1.16 -6.34 -16.23
N ASP A 4 -1.86 -7.17 -16.97
CA ASP A 4 -1.51 -7.42 -18.37
C ASP A 4 -1.59 -6.14 -19.21
N ALA A 5 -2.45 -5.19 -18.84
CA ALA A 5 -2.56 -3.88 -19.49
C ALA A 5 -1.26 -3.07 -19.45
N VAL A 6 -0.37 -3.31 -18.49
CA VAL A 6 0.92 -2.63 -18.35
C VAL A 6 2.12 -3.53 -18.61
N LYS A 7 1.94 -4.83 -18.80
CA LYS A 7 3.04 -5.81 -18.95
C LYS A 7 3.08 -6.48 -20.32
N THR A 8 1.92 -6.66 -20.98
CA THR A 8 1.78 -7.58 -22.12
C THR A 8 1.58 -6.83 -23.43
N GLY A 9 2.14 -7.37 -24.51
CA GLY A 9 2.00 -6.81 -25.85
C GLY A 9 3.17 -5.91 -26.28
N THR A 10 3.22 -5.61 -27.57
CA THR A 10 4.32 -4.84 -28.18
C THR A 10 4.28 -3.38 -27.72
N GLN A 11 3.09 -2.80 -27.55
CA GLN A 11 2.91 -1.41 -27.12
C GLN A 11 3.41 -1.17 -25.70
N GLN A 12 3.46 -2.21 -24.85
CA GLN A 12 3.94 -2.15 -23.48
C GLN A 12 5.45 -2.41 -23.35
N ALA A 13 6.19 -2.47 -24.44
CA ALA A 13 7.64 -2.58 -24.39
C ALA A 13 8.34 -1.47 -23.57
N PRO A 14 7.94 -0.19 -23.67
CA PRO A 14 8.47 0.86 -22.77
C PRO A 14 8.16 0.61 -21.30
N HIS A 15 6.97 0.12 -20.96
CA HIS A 15 6.58 -0.20 -19.59
C HIS A 15 7.47 -1.32 -19.01
N ARG A 16 7.71 -2.39 -19.78
CA ARG A 16 8.61 -3.48 -19.35
C ARG A 16 10.04 -3.00 -19.14
N SER A 17 10.50 -2.04 -19.93
CA SER A 17 11.81 -1.41 -19.72
C SER A 17 11.89 -0.72 -18.35
N LEU A 18 10.80 -0.06 -17.91
CA LEU A 18 10.71 0.56 -16.58
C LEU A 18 10.65 -0.49 -15.48
N PHE A 19 9.90 -1.58 -15.66
CA PHE A 19 9.90 -2.70 -14.70
C PHE A 19 11.30 -3.35 -14.59
N ASN A 20 12.01 -3.52 -15.70
CA ASN A 20 13.40 -3.99 -15.67
C ASN A 20 14.33 -3.02 -14.91
N ALA A 21 14.12 -1.70 -15.03
CA ALA A 21 14.87 -0.70 -14.29
C ALA A 21 14.62 -0.78 -12.77
N LEU A 22 13.45 -1.30 -12.34
CA LEU A 22 13.15 -1.62 -10.95
C LEU A 22 13.77 -2.96 -10.49
N GLY A 23 14.46 -3.68 -11.36
CA GLY A 23 15.07 -4.97 -11.07
C GLY A 23 14.15 -6.17 -11.26
N MET A 24 12.94 -5.99 -11.83
CA MET A 24 12.04 -7.11 -12.08
C MET A 24 12.55 -7.99 -13.21
N THR A 25 12.52 -9.30 -13.01
CA THR A 25 12.83 -10.28 -14.03
C THR A 25 11.64 -10.52 -14.96
N LYS A 26 11.89 -11.22 -16.07
CA LYS A 26 10.82 -11.60 -16.99
C LYS A 26 9.79 -12.51 -16.32
N GLU A 27 10.26 -13.46 -15.53
CA GLU A 27 9.42 -14.39 -14.78
C GLU A 27 8.54 -13.67 -13.75
N GLU A 28 9.06 -12.65 -13.08
CA GLU A 28 8.28 -11.83 -12.15
C GLU A 28 7.22 -11.00 -12.86
N MET A 29 7.50 -10.50 -14.06
CA MET A 29 6.52 -9.79 -14.88
C MET A 29 5.40 -10.70 -15.41
N GLU A 30 5.60 -12.01 -15.50
CA GLU A 30 4.58 -12.99 -15.91
C GLU A 30 3.61 -13.34 -14.77
N ARG A 31 3.96 -13.00 -13.51
CA ARG A 31 3.15 -13.29 -12.32
C ARG A 31 2.11 -12.18 -12.06
N PRO A 32 1.06 -12.47 -11.24
CA PRO A 32 0.17 -11.42 -10.75
C PRO A 32 0.95 -10.32 -10.01
N LEU A 33 0.64 -9.07 -10.34
CA LEU A 33 1.23 -7.90 -9.68
C LEU A 33 0.42 -7.57 -8.43
N VAL A 34 1.03 -7.73 -7.25
CA VAL A 34 0.37 -7.50 -5.97
C VAL A 34 0.90 -6.23 -5.32
N GLY A 35 0.02 -5.24 -5.17
CA GLY A 35 0.36 -3.99 -4.49
C GLY A 35 0.34 -4.17 -2.97
N ILE A 36 1.42 -3.77 -2.30
CA ILE A 36 1.51 -3.73 -0.84
C ILE A 36 1.44 -2.28 -0.41
N VAL A 37 0.31 -1.89 0.14
CA VAL A 37 0.08 -0.52 0.62
C VAL A 37 0.49 -0.44 2.08
N CYS A 38 1.63 0.17 2.36
CA CYS A 38 2.17 0.23 3.71
C CYS A 38 2.18 1.67 4.23
N SER A 39 1.60 1.89 5.40
CA SER A 39 1.55 3.19 6.04
C SER A 39 2.69 3.43 7.04
N TYR A 40 3.82 2.72 6.86
CA TYR A 40 5.03 2.95 7.65
C TYR A 40 5.46 4.41 7.62
N ASN A 41 5.80 4.95 8.78
CA ASN A 41 6.49 6.22 8.96
C ASN A 41 7.06 6.30 10.38
N GLU A 42 7.96 7.25 10.61
CA GLU A 42 8.69 7.39 11.88
C GLU A 42 8.03 8.39 12.84
N ILE A 43 7.00 9.13 12.40
CA ILE A 43 6.32 10.15 13.22
C ILE A 43 5.07 9.62 13.93
N VAL A 44 4.44 8.56 13.40
CA VAL A 44 3.26 7.94 14.02
C VAL A 44 3.70 6.71 14.82
N PRO A 45 3.64 6.74 16.16
CA PRO A 45 4.20 5.66 17.00
C PRO A 45 3.64 4.27 16.68
N GLY A 46 2.35 4.18 16.33
CA GLY A 46 1.72 2.92 15.94
C GLY A 46 2.17 2.39 14.56
N HIS A 47 2.94 3.16 13.78
CA HIS A 47 3.36 2.80 12.43
C HIS A 47 4.85 2.43 12.32
N MET A 48 5.64 2.62 13.38
CA MET A 48 7.09 2.46 13.39
C MET A 48 7.60 1.08 12.97
N ASN A 49 6.81 0.03 13.11
CA ASN A 49 7.20 -1.34 12.82
C ASN A 49 6.47 -1.94 11.59
N LEU A 50 5.69 -1.13 10.86
CA LEU A 50 4.93 -1.63 9.71
C LEU A 50 5.84 -2.03 8.55
N ASP A 51 7.05 -1.51 8.47
CA ASP A 51 8.09 -1.90 7.52
C ASP A 51 8.44 -3.39 7.64
N LYS A 52 8.57 -3.90 8.88
CA LYS A 52 8.86 -5.32 9.17
C LYS A 52 7.71 -6.22 8.73
N ILE A 53 6.47 -5.78 8.99
CA ILE A 53 5.27 -6.48 8.52
C ILE A 53 5.24 -6.49 7.01
N ALA A 54 5.54 -5.36 6.35
CA ALA A 54 5.58 -5.26 4.90
C ALA A 54 6.61 -6.22 4.28
N GLN A 55 7.78 -6.39 4.89
CA GLN A 55 8.77 -7.36 4.42
C GLN A 55 8.26 -8.81 4.53
N ALA A 56 7.61 -9.16 5.64
CA ALA A 56 7.00 -10.48 5.80
C ALA A 56 5.87 -10.71 4.77
N VAL A 57 5.05 -9.71 4.52
CA VAL A 57 3.99 -9.75 3.49
C VAL A 57 4.60 -9.93 2.09
N LYS A 58 5.67 -9.20 1.76
CA LYS A 58 6.38 -9.36 0.47
C LYS A 58 6.85 -10.80 0.28
N LEU A 59 7.44 -11.39 1.31
CA LEU A 59 7.87 -12.78 1.27
C LEU A 59 6.69 -13.73 1.05
N GLY A 60 5.59 -13.55 1.79
CA GLY A 60 4.38 -14.37 1.64
C GLY A 60 3.78 -14.28 0.25
N VAL A 61 3.70 -13.08 -0.35
CA VAL A 61 3.22 -12.89 -1.73
C VAL A 61 4.13 -13.59 -2.73
N ALA A 62 5.45 -13.47 -2.58
CA ALA A 62 6.41 -14.13 -3.46
C ALA A 62 6.32 -15.67 -3.37
N MET A 63 6.17 -16.21 -2.16
CA MET A 63 5.97 -17.66 -1.93
C MET A 63 4.66 -18.16 -2.53
N ALA A 64 3.64 -17.33 -2.61
CA ALA A 64 2.36 -17.65 -3.25
C ALA A 64 2.39 -17.47 -4.78
N GLY A 65 3.53 -17.11 -5.37
CA GLY A 65 3.70 -16.96 -6.81
C GLY A 65 3.26 -15.61 -7.38
N GLY A 66 3.07 -14.59 -6.53
CA GLY A 66 2.83 -13.20 -6.94
C GLY A 66 4.11 -12.37 -6.97
N THR A 67 4.09 -11.23 -7.66
CA THR A 67 5.16 -10.24 -7.65
C THR A 67 4.75 -9.08 -6.75
N PRO A 68 5.40 -8.95 -5.55
CA PRO A 68 5.04 -7.91 -4.58
C PRO A 68 5.69 -6.57 -4.92
N VAL A 69 4.89 -5.52 -4.97
CA VAL A 69 5.37 -4.14 -5.15
C VAL A 69 4.80 -3.26 -4.05
N MET A 70 5.67 -2.66 -3.25
CA MET A 70 5.26 -1.80 -2.15
C MET A 70 5.18 -0.34 -2.57
N PHE A 71 4.13 0.34 -2.10
CA PHE A 71 4.00 1.80 -2.16
C PHE A 71 3.39 2.33 -0.85
N PRO A 72 3.68 3.61 -0.48
CA PRO A 72 3.26 4.13 0.81
C PRO A 72 1.81 4.62 0.81
N ALA A 73 1.18 4.56 2.00
CA ALA A 73 0.07 5.39 2.37
C ALA A 73 0.51 6.35 3.49
N ILE A 74 0.00 7.59 3.47
CA ILE A 74 0.27 8.56 4.54
C ILE A 74 -0.51 8.21 5.81
N ALA A 75 -0.08 8.79 6.93
CA ALA A 75 -0.83 8.76 8.18
C ALA A 75 -0.51 10.01 9.01
N VAL A 76 -1.49 10.47 9.78
CA VAL A 76 -1.33 11.52 10.79
C VAL A 76 -1.59 10.91 12.15
N CYS A 77 -0.74 11.21 13.12
CA CYS A 77 -0.97 10.82 14.50
C CYS A 77 -1.90 11.81 15.19
N ASP A 78 -3.13 11.40 15.48
CA ASP A 78 -4.11 12.25 16.16
C ASP A 78 -3.62 12.72 17.53
N GLY A 79 -2.92 11.85 18.26
CA GLY A 79 -2.35 12.20 19.56
C GLY A 79 -1.31 13.33 19.49
N ILE A 80 -0.46 13.33 18.46
CA ILE A 80 0.52 14.41 18.25
C ILE A 80 -0.17 15.67 17.71
N ALA A 81 -1.21 15.53 16.90
CA ALA A 81 -1.95 16.64 16.31
C ALA A 81 -2.95 17.30 17.28
N MET A 82 -3.28 16.63 18.38
CA MET A 82 -4.28 17.07 19.35
C MET A 82 -3.90 18.39 20.05
N GLY A 83 -4.89 19.27 20.28
CA GLY A 83 -4.72 20.50 21.04
C GLY A 83 -4.12 21.68 20.25
N HIS A 84 -3.84 21.52 18.95
CA HIS A 84 -3.36 22.62 18.10
C HIS A 84 -3.94 22.55 16.68
N VAL A 85 -3.55 23.48 15.81
CA VAL A 85 -4.08 23.60 14.44
C VAL A 85 -3.92 22.34 13.58
N GLY A 86 -2.94 21.51 13.89
CA GLY A 86 -2.65 20.25 13.19
C GLY A 86 -3.82 19.26 13.21
N MET A 87 -4.68 19.31 14.22
CA MET A 87 -5.85 18.43 14.32
C MET A 87 -6.85 18.59 13.17
N LYS A 88 -6.86 19.74 12.51
CA LYS A 88 -7.69 19.97 11.31
C LYS A 88 -7.37 19.03 10.16
N TYR A 89 -6.14 18.51 10.13
CA TYR A 89 -5.66 17.64 9.06
C TYR A 89 -5.93 16.14 9.33
N SER A 90 -6.26 15.78 10.57
CA SER A 90 -6.49 14.39 10.94
C SER A 90 -7.62 13.76 10.12
N LEU A 91 -8.84 14.29 10.19
CA LEU A 91 -10.00 13.73 9.50
C LEU A 91 -9.85 13.78 7.98
N VAL A 92 -9.27 14.84 7.45
CA VAL A 92 -9.04 15.03 6.00
C VAL A 92 -8.13 13.95 5.41
N THR A 93 -7.19 13.43 6.19
CA THR A 93 -6.29 12.39 5.71
C THR A 93 -7.00 11.09 5.33
N ARG A 94 -8.16 10.81 5.89
CA ARG A 94 -8.95 9.64 5.52
C ARG A 94 -9.28 9.64 4.02
N ASP A 95 -9.77 10.75 3.50
CA ASP A 95 -10.12 10.90 2.09
C ASP A 95 -8.86 10.95 1.20
N LEU A 96 -7.83 11.68 1.63
CA LEU A 96 -6.55 11.74 0.91
C LEU A 96 -5.88 10.37 0.80
N ILE A 97 -5.94 9.55 1.84
CA ILE A 97 -5.43 8.17 1.82
C ILE A 97 -6.22 7.34 0.82
N ALA A 98 -7.55 7.44 0.84
CA ALA A 98 -8.40 6.72 -0.09
C ALA A 98 -8.10 7.12 -1.55
N ASP A 99 -8.08 8.41 -1.84
CA ASP A 99 -7.88 8.95 -3.19
C ASP A 99 -6.49 8.62 -3.74
N SER A 100 -5.43 8.83 -2.94
CA SER A 100 -4.07 8.56 -3.37
C SER A 100 -3.81 7.06 -3.58
N THR A 101 -4.36 6.21 -2.72
CA THR A 101 -4.24 4.75 -2.84
C THR A 101 -4.99 4.25 -4.07
N GLU A 102 -6.18 4.75 -4.32
CA GLU A 102 -6.97 4.44 -5.52
C GLU A 102 -6.21 4.84 -6.78
N ALA A 103 -5.69 6.08 -6.82
CA ALA A 103 -4.92 6.57 -7.96
C ALA A 103 -3.70 5.69 -8.26
N MET A 104 -2.92 5.33 -7.23
CA MET A 104 -1.75 4.46 -7.38
C MET A 104 -2.14 3.07 -7.87
N ALA A 105 -3.16 2.47 -7.28
CA ALA A 105 -3.56 1.11 -7.60
C ALA A 105 -4.13 0.99 -9.02
N LEU A 106 -4.96 1.93 -9.43
CA LEU A 106 -5.58 1.93 -10.77
C LEU A 106 -4.58 2.32 -11.87
N ALA A 107 -3.71 3.31 -11.62
CA ALA A 107 -2.69 3.71 -12.59
C ALA A 107 -1.72 2.55 -12.92
N HIS A 108 -1.34 1.75 -11.94
CA HIS A 108 -0.39 0.65 -12.10
C HIS A 108 -1.06 -0.72 -12.32
N GLN A 109 -2.39 -0.76 -12.36
CA GLN A 109 -3.20 -1.95 -12.70
C GLN A 109 -2.88 -3.18 -11.84
N PHE A 110 -2.78 -3.02 -10.53
CA PHE A 110 -2.55 -4.15 -9.62
C PHE A 110 -3.68 -5.18 -9.70
N ASP A 111 -3.31 -6.45 -9.65
CA ASP A 111 -4.24 -7.59 -9.68
C ASP A 111 -4.87 -7.85 -8.32
N ALA A 112 -4.14 -7.58 -7.26
CA ALA A 112 -4.57 -7.71 -5.87
C ALA A 112 -3.82 -6.72 -4.98
N LEU A 113 -4.32 -6.49 -3.78
CA LEU A 113 -3.71 -5.60 -2.80
C LEU A 113 -3.57 -6.28 -1.43
N VAL A 114 -2.47 -6.00 -0.75
CA VAL A 114 -2.34 -6.22 0.69
C VAL A 114 -2.14 -4.85 1.34
N MET A 115 -3.07 -4.45 2.19
CA MET A 115 -3.04 -3.17 2.87
C MET A 115 -2.58 -3.34 4.31
N ILE A 116 -1.59 -2.55 4.70
CA ILE A 116 -0.97 -2.60 6.04
C ILE A 116 -1.23 -1.27 6.74
N PRO A 117 -2.46 -1.08 7.25
CA PRO A 117 -2.84 0.11 7.99
C PRO A 117 -2.53 -0.01 9.48
N ASN A 118 -2.54 1.15 10.15
CA ASN A 118 -2.77 1.28 11.58
C ASN A 118 -3.42 2.64 11.87
N CYS A 119 -3.82 2.92 13.12
CA CYS A 119 -4.47 4.17 13.53
C CYS A 119 -5.86 4.43 12.91
N ASP A 120 -6.60 5.36 13.55
CA ASP A 120 -8.05 5.49 13.36
C ASP A 120 -8.51 6.22 12.11
N LYS A 121 -7.65 6.96 11.40
CA LYS A 121 -7.98 7.56 10.10
C LYS A 121 -7.38 6.79 8.92
N ASN A 122 -6.24 6.12 9.15
CA ASN A 122 -5.56 5.36 8.12
C ASN A 122 -6.32 4.06 7.79
N VAL A 123 -6.80 3.33 8.79
CA VAL A 123 -7.61 2.11 8.59
C VAL A 123 -8.85 2.39 7.73
N PRO A 124 -9.75 3.32 8.09
CA PRO A 124 -10.93 3.58 7.26
C PRO A 124 -10.58 4.18 5.90
N GLY A 125 -9.52 4.98 5.78
CA GLY A 125 -9.05 5.48 4.48
C GLY A 125 -8.68 4.35 3.51
N LEU A 126 -7.93 3.37 3.98
CA LEU A 126 -7.57 2.20 3.16
C LEU A 126 -8.76 1.28 2.89
N LEU A 127 -9.72 1.15 3.83
CA LEU A 127 -10.96 0.42 3.58
C LEU A 127 -11.80 1.09 2.48
N MET A 128 -11.89 2.41 2.49
CA MET A 128 -12.56 3.18 1.42
C MET A 128 -11.87 2.96 0.07
N ALA A 129 -10.54 3.01 0.03
CA ALA A 129 -9.77 2.71 -1.17
C ALA A 129 -10.05 1.30 -1.69
N ALA A 130 -10.01 0.29 -0.82
CA ALA A 130 -10.29 -1.10 -1.20
C ALA A 130 -11.67 -1.26 -1.84
N ALA A 131 -12.70 -0.64 -1.25
CA ALA A 131 -14.06 -0.67 -1.78
C ALA A 131 -14.18 -0.01 -3.17
N ARG A 132 -13.45 1.09 -3.40
CA ARG A 132 -13.45 1.81 -4.69
C ARG A 132 -12.68 1.06 -5.77
N ILE A 133 -11.50 0.53 -5.44
CA ILE A 133 -10.61 -0.17 -6.38
C ILE A 133 -11.22 -1.50 -6.83
N ASN A 134 -11.93 -2.17 -5.93
CA ASN A 134 -12.65 -3.43 -6.18
C ASN A 134 -11.76 -4.52 -6.82
N VAL A 135 -10.61 -4.79 -6.20
CA VAL A 135 -9.76 -5.96 -6.48
C VAL A 135 -9.66 -6.83 -5.22
N PRO A 136 -9.26 -8.10 -5.34
CA PRO A 136 -8.99 -8.92 -4.16
C PRO A 136 -8.03 -8.19 -3.21
N THR A 137 -8.46 -7.98 -1.97
CA THR A 137 -7.70 -7.18 -0.99
C THR A 137 -7.70 -7.86 0.37
N VAL A 138 -6.53 -7.92 1.00
CA VAL A 138 -6.34 -8.41 2.36
C VAL A 138 -5.80 -7.28 3.23
N PHE A 139 -6.27 -7.21 4.47
CA PHE A 139 -5.78 -6.26 5.47
C PHE A 139 -4.92 -6.96 6.51
N VAL A 140 -3.75 -6.38 6.79
CA VAL A 140 -2.82 -6.83 7.82
C VAL A 140 -2.59 -5.65 8.78
N SER A 141 -3.28 -5.64 9.91
CA SER A 141 -3.15 -4.56 10.89
C SER A 141 -1.81 -4.62 11.62
N GLY A 142 -1.26 -3.45 11.93
CA GLY A 142 -0.06 -3.32 12.75
C GLY A 142 -0.25 -3.67 14.22
N GLY A 143 -1.50 -3.82 14.67
CA GLY A 143 -1.84 -4.10 16.06
C GLY A 143 -1.76 -2.87 16.99
N PRO A 144 -1.97 -3.05 18.30
CA PRO A 144 -1.92 -1.97 19.29
C PRO A 144 -0.48 -1.47 19.49
N MET A 145 -0.35 -0.20 19.86
CA MET A 145 0.94 0.36 20.29
C MET A 145 1.42 -0.36 21.56
N ARG A 146 2.72 -0.61 21.64
CA ARG A 146 3.33 -1.01 22.92
C ARG A 146 3.28 0.15 23.89
N LEU A 147 2.83 -0.11 25.10
CA LEU A 147 3.11 0.78 26.22
C LEU A 147 4.62 0.78 26.45
N VAL A 148 5.23 1.97 26.36
CA VAL A 148 6.61 2.18 26.80
C VAL A 148 6.49 2.73 28.23
N THR A 149 6.91 1.94 29.18
CA THR A 149 7.08 2.38 30.59
C THR A 149 8.45 3.02 30.76
#